data_43f6ea4f00a857e523e761b3629c5e09
#
_entry.id   43f6ea4f00a857e523e761b3629c5e09
#
_cell.length_a   1.000
_cell.length_b   1.000
_cell.length_c   1.000
_cell.angle_alpha   90.00
_cell.angle_beta   90.00
_cell.angle_gamma   90.00
#
_symmetry.space_group_name_H-M   'P 1'
#
loop_
_entity.id
_entity.type
_entity.pdbx_description
1 polymer ?
#
loop_
_entity_poly.entity_id
_entity_poly.type
_entity_poly.pdbx_seq_one_letter_code
_entity_poly.pdbx_strand_id
1 'polypeptide(L)'
;TSCCPSWAVMAKKLFPEQANCISMALTPMVLTARLCKQQHPGEKVAFIGPCSAKKLEAMRTTVRSEVDFVLTFEEAMGMFEAKGINFNEITQTAPLREGTAAGRGFAVSGGVAEAVREAISHIDPDREVKTACAQGLKDCRKMLTLAKAGKYDGYLLEGMACPGGCVAGAGTLLPIEKAAAIVRNYTAQAEEKSATETKYEATLPLLLEDEEDAE
;
A
#
# COMPACT_ATOMS: atom_id res chain seq x y z
N THR A 1 -9.25 4.44 -2.49
CA THR A 1 -7.82 4.13 -2.69
C THR A 1 -7.64 2.82 -3.44
N SER A 2 -6.61 2.67 -4.24
CA SER A 2 -6.37 1.50 -5.12
C SER A 2 -5.16 0.64 -4.71
N CYS A 3 -4.46 0.99 -3.65
CA CYS A 3 -3.26 0.28 -3.20
C CYS A 3 -3.51 -1.18 -2.77
N CYS A 4 -4.76 -1.57 -2.48
CA CYS A 4 -5.16 -2.95 -2.21
C CYS A 4 -5.66 -3.63 -3.50
N PRO A 5 -4.90 -4.59 -4.11
CA PRO A 5 -5.28 -5.19 -5.39
C PRO A 5 -6.61 -5.94 -5.33
N SER A 6 -6.87 -6.66 -4.26
CA SER A 6 -8.13 -7.41 -4.09
C SER A 6 -9.35 -6.49 -4.02
N TRP A 7 -9.22 -5.37 -3.28
CA TRP A 7 -10.28 -4.36 -3.23
C TRP A 7 -10.48 -3.71 -4.60
N ALA A 8 -9.40 -3.31 -5.27
CA ALA A 8 -9.48 -2.65 -6.57
C ALA A 8 -10.16 -3.52 -7.63
N VAL A 9 -9.83 -4.82 -7.67
CA VAL A 9 -10.48 -5.79 -8.57
C VAL A 9 -11.96 -5.94 -8.24
N MET A 10 -12.33 -6.06 -6.96
CA MET A 10 -13.73 -6.13 -6.54
C MET A 10 -14.48 -4.86 -6.94
N ALA A 11 -13.92 -3.69 -6.67
CA ALA A 11 -14.55 -2.41 -6.97
C ALA A 11 -14.79 -2.26 -8.48
N LYS A 12 -13.77 -2.48 -9.31
CA LYS A 12 -13.90 -2.40 -10.78
C LYS A 12 -14.90 -3.41 -11.36
N LYS A 13 -14.99 -4.62 -10.80
CA LYS A 13 -15.92 -5.65 -11.31
C LYS A 13 -17.36 -5.46 -10.87
N LEU A 14 -17.60 -5.02 -9.63
CA LEU A 14 -18.94 -4.95 -9.06
C LEU A 14 -19.55 -3.53 -9.14
N PHE A 15 -18.74 -2.51 -9.33
CA PHE A 15 -19.14 -1.11 -9.39
C PHE A 15 -18.43 -0.38 -10.55
N PRO A 16 -18.58 -0.88 -11.80
CA PRO A 16 -17.89 -0.27 -12.96
C PRO A 16 -18.30 1.18 -13.18
N GLU A 17 -19.50 1.57 -12.81
CA GLU A 17 -20.01 2.93 -12.90
C GLU A 17 -19.28 3.91 -11.95
N GLN A 18 -18.59 3.41 -10.94
CA GLN A 18 -17.76 4.20 -10.01
C GLN A 18 -16.27 4.14 -10.35
N ALA A 19 -15.90 3.58 -11.49
CA ALA A 19 -14.49 3.41 -11.88
C ALA A 19 -13.72 4.74 -11.85
N ASN A 20 -14.34 5.84 -12.31
CA ASN A 20 -13.75 7.17 -12.33
C ASN A 20 -13.48 7.77 -10.92
N CYS A 21 -14.08 7.17 -9.87
CA CYS A 21 -13.82 7.56 -8.48
C CYS A 21 -12.69 6.73 -7.84
N ILE A 22 -12.14 5.75 -8.56
CA ILE A 22 -11.03 4.93 -8.06
C ILE A 22 -9.72 5.63 -8.43
N SER A 23 -8.87 5.87 -7.43
CA SER A 23 -7.55 6.45 -7.68
C SER A 23 -6.75 5.58 -8.66
N MET A 24 -6.19 6.20 -9.68
CA MET A 24 -5.31 5.56 -10.67
C MET A 24 -3.83 5.66 -10.28
N ALA A 25 -3.50 6.31 -9.17
CA ALA A 25 -2.12 6.39 -8.67
C ALA A 25 -1.48 5.01 -8.55
N LEU A 26 -0.23 4.91 -8.94
CA LEU A 26 0.57 3.69 -8.78
C LEU A 26 0.56 3.21 -7.33
N THR A 27 0.52 1.90 -7.16
CA THR A 27 0.62 1.35 -5.81
C THR A 27 2.04 1.57 -5.26
N PRO A 28 2.21 1.64 -3.93
CA PRO A 28 3.55 1.79 -3.34
C PRO A 28 4.55 0.73 -3.82
N MET A 29 4.10 -0.51 -4.06
CA MET A 29 4.95 -1.56 -4.61
C MET A 29 5.50 -1.19 -5.99
N VAL A 30 4.64 -0.76 -6.90
CA VAL A 30 5.02 -0.46 -8.29
C VAL A 30 5.88 0.80 -8.35
N LEU A 31 5.47 1.88 -7.68
CA LEU A 31 6.23 3.13 -7.64
C LEU A 31 7.64 2.92 -7.07
N THR A 32 7.75 2.21 -5.95
CA THR A 32 9.06 1.91 -5.35
C THR A 32 9.91 1.04 -6.27
N ALA A 33 9.32 0.06 -6.94
CA ALA A 33 10.04 -0.79 -7.88
C ALA A 33 10.59 0.00 -9.08
N ARG A 34 9.81 0.92 -9.66
CA ARG A 34 10.28 1.84 -10.69
C ARG A 34 11.46 2.67 -10.23
N LEU A 35 11.33 3.29 -9.06
CA LEU A 35 12.40 4.08 -8.45
C LEU A 35 13.68 3.25 -8.26
N CYS A 36 13.55 2.03 -7.72
CA CYS A 36 14.69 1.13 -7.57
C CYS A 36 15.35 0.80 -8.92
N LYS A 37 14.57 0.50 -9.96
CA LYS A 37 15.13 0.18 -11.29
C LYS A 37 15.77 1.38 -11.98
N GLN A 38 15.30 2.60 -11.72
CA GLN A 38 15.95 3.81 -12.20
C GLN A 38 17.29 4.07 -11.49
N GLN A 39 17.34 3.83 -10.18
CA GLN A 39 18.57 3.99 -9.40
C GLN A 39 19.57 2.86 -9.62
N HIS A 40 19.10 1.68 -9.94
CA HIS A 40 19.89 0.46 -10.13
C HIS A 40 19.52 -0.25 -11.45
N PRO A 41 19.88 0.31 -12.61
CA PRO A 41 19.53 -0.26 -13.90
C PRO A 41 20.07 -1.69 -14.07
N GLY A 42 19.20 -2.60 -14.51
CA GLY A 42 19.55 -4.01 -14.74
C GLY A 42 19.39 -4.92 -13.52
N GLU A 43 19.16 -4.37 -12.32
CA GLU A 43 18.91 -5.18 -11.13
C GLU A 43 17.48 -5.71 -11.08
N LYS A 44 17.31 -6.84 -10.36
CA LYS A 44 16.02 -7.46 -10.12
C LYS A 44 15.38 -6.91 -8.85
N VAL A 45 14.09 -6.64 -8.91
CA VAL A 45 13.31 -6.14 -7.77
C VAL A 45 12.45 -7.25 -7.19
N ALA A 46 12.64 -7.54 -5.91
CA ALA A 46 11.82 -8.47 -5.13
C ALA A 46 11.01 -7.69 -4.09
N PHE A 47 9.68 -7.78 -4.17
CA PHE A 47 8.77 -7.27 -3.14
C PHE A 47 8.54 -8.37 -2.10
N ILE A 48 8.79 -8.07 -0.82
CA ILE A 48 8.50 -8.96 0.31
C ILE A 48 7.41 -8.31 1.17
N GLY A 49 6.30 -9.03 1.37
CA GLY A 49 5.19 -8.46 2.12
C GLY A 49 4.11 -9.48 2.47
N PRO A 50 3.07 -9.09 3.23
CA PRO A 50 2.07 -10.02 3.75
C PRO A 50 1.01 -10.45 2.71
N CYS A 51 1.06 -9.96 1.47
CA CYS A 51 -0.08 -9.99 0.56
C CYS A 51 0.12 -10.92 -0.64
N SER A 52 -0.66 -12.00 -0.72
CA SER A 52 -0.67 -12.89 -1.90
C SER A 52 -1.26 -12.24 -3.16
N ALA A 53 -2.19 -11.28 -3.02
CA ALA A 53 -2.78 -10.59 -4.17
C ALA A 53 -1.78 -9.66 -4.90
N LYS A 54 -0.69 -9.27 -4.26
CA LYS A 54 0.42 -8.55 -4.90
C LYS A 54 1.12 -9.38 -5.98
N LYS A 55 1.07 -10.71 -5.90
CA LYS A 55 1.54 -11.59 -6.98
C LYS A 55 0.75 -11.39 -8.27
N LEU A 56 -0.58 -11.29 -8.16
CA LEU A 56 -1.44 -11.03 -9.31
C LEU A 56 -1.26 -9.61 -9.86
N GLU A 57 -1.01 -8.65 -9.00
CA GLU A 57 -0.70 -7.28 -9.42
C GLU A 57 0.60 -7.22 -10.22
N ALA A 58 1.67 -7.85 -9.74
CA ALA A 58 2.95 -7.91 -10.43
C ALA A 58 2.89 -8.64 -11.78
N MET A 59 1.88 -9.50 -12.00
CA MET A 59 1.67 -10.21 -13.27
C MET A 59 0.92 -9.39 -14.32
N ARG A 60 0.38 -8.22 -13.99
CA ARG A 60 -0.30 -7.36 -14.98
C ARG A 60 0.67 -6.93 -16.05
N THR A 61 0.19 -6.81 -17.28
CA THR A 61 1.03 -6.40 -18.44
C THR A 61 1.70 -5.05 -18.23
N THR A 62 1.02 -4.11 -17.58
CA THR A 62 1.50 -2.74 -17.32
C THR A 62 2.56 -2.65 -16.21
N VAL A 63 2.71 -3.66 -15.37
CA VAL A 63 3.62 -3.59 -14.20
C VAL A 63 4.59 -4.77 -14.07
N ARG A 64 4.46 -5.81 -14.92
CA ARG A 64 5.29 -7.02 -14.81
C ARG A 64 6.77 -6.81 -15.09
N SER A 65 7.12 -5.70 -15.74
CA SER A 65 8.52 -5.32 -15.98
C SER A 65 9.15 -4.62 -14.76
N GLU A 66 8.34 -4.13 -13.82
CA GLU A 66 8.79 -3.35 -12.67
C GLU A 66 9.12 -4.25 -11.47
N VAL A 67 8.28 -5.23 -11.20
CA VAL A 67 8.43 -6.13 -10.05
C VAL A 67 8.72 -7.54 -10.56
N ASP A 68 9.94 -8.01 -10.36
CA ASP A 68 10.37 -9.32 -10.87
C ASP A 68 9.87 -10.47 -9.98
N PHE A 69 9.83 -10.26 -8.65
CA PHE A 69 9.42 -11.28 -7.68
C PHE A 69 8.52 -10.70 -6.61
N VAL A 70 7.53 -11.47 -6.18
CA VAL A 70 6.71 -11.17 -5.01
C VAL A 70 6.75 -12.37 -4.08
N LEU A 71 7.26 -12.15 -2.88
CA LEU A 71 7.34 -13.14 -1.81
C LEU A 71 6.45 -12.72 -0.64
N THR A 72 5.74 -13.67 -0.06
CA THR A 72 5.09 -13.44 1.25
C THR A 72 6.13 -13.53 2.37
N PHE A 73 5.80 -13.02 3.57
CA PHE A 73 6.67 -13.21 4.72
C PHE A 73 6.85 -14.69 5.07
N GLU A 74 5.81 -15.49 4.88
CA GLU A 74 5.86 -16.93 5.09
C GLU A 74 6.83 -17.62 4.11
N GLU A 75 6.79 -17.25 2.83
CA GLU A 75 7.73 -17.76 1.82
C GLU A 75 9.17 -17.31 2.10
N ALA A 76 9.38 -16.06 2.48
CA ALA A 76 10.70 -15.55 2.86
C ALA A 76 11.25 -16.30 4.09
N MET A 77 10.41 -16.56 5.10
CA MET A 77 10.80 -17.38 6.25
C MET A 77 11.21 -18.78 5.85
N GLY A 78 10.48 -19.43 4.95
CA GLY A 78 10.87 -20.74 4.42
C GLY A 78 12.24 -20.73 3.72
N MET A 79 12.55 -19.64 3.01
CA MET A 79 13.88 -19.47 2.39
C MET A 79 14.99 -19.29 3.44
N PHE A 80 14.74 -18.54 4.51
CA PHE A 80 15.71 -18.35 5.59
C PHE A 80 15.94 -19.65 6.35
N GLU A 81 14.88 -20.39 6.66
CA GLU A 81 14.98 -21.73 7.28
C GLU A 81 15.79 -22.70 6.40
N ALA A 82 15.50 -22.75 5.10
CA ALA A 82 16.23 -23.60 4.15
C ALA A 82 17.73 -23.25 4.03
N LYS A 83 18.08 -22.00 4.35
CA LYS A 83 19.47 -21.53 4.42
C LYS A 83 20.11 -21.67 5.80
N GLY A 84 19.38 -22.16 6.80
CA GLY A 84 19.86 -22.30 8.18
C GLY A 84 20.13 -20.95 8.86
N ILE A 85 19.43 -19.88 8.46
CA ILE A 85 19.59 -18.56 9.05
C ILE A 85 18.90 -18.51 10.39
N ASN A 86 19.67 -18.34 11.47
CA ASN A 86 19.15 -18.16 12.82
C ASN A 86 19.10 -16.68 13.18
N PHE A 87 17.90 -16.12 13.31
CA PHE A 87 17.72 -14.71 13.64
C PHE A 87 18.30 -14.31 15.00
N ASN A 88 18.40 -15.24 15.95
CA ASN A 88 19.00 -14.97 17.27
C ASN A 88 20.52 -14.78 17.21
N GLU A 89 21.16 -15.20 16.12
CA GLU A 89 22.60 -15.06 15.90
C GLU A 89 22.96 -13.81 15.08
N ILE A 90 21.95 -13.08 14.58
CA ILE A 90 22.18 -11.84 13.82
C ILE A 90 22.53 -10.73 14.80
N THR A 91 23.80 -10.32 14.79
CA THR A 91 24.33 -9.26 15.66
C THR A 91 24.41 -7.89 14.98
N GLN A 92 24.38 -7.86 13.64
CA GLN A 92 24.42 -6.63 12.87
C GLN A 92 23.04 -6.30 12.34
N THR A 93 22.48 -5.18 12.77
CA THR A 93 21.23 -4.63 12.26
C THR A 93 21.44 -3.21 11.79
N ALA A 94 20.97 -2.88 10.60
CA ALA A 94 20.88 -1.51 10.14
C ALA A 94 19.45 -1.01 10.37
N PRO A 95 19.24 0.16 10.98
CA PRO A 95 17.91 0.73 11.12
C PRO A 95 17.34 1.09 9.75
N LEU A 96 16.10 0.69 9.48
CA LEU A 96 15.36 1.17 8.33
C LEU A 96 14.91 2.61 8.63
N ARG A 97 15.60 3.58 8.04
CA ARG A 97 15.30 5.01 8.26
C ARG A 97 14.34 5.57 7.22
N GLU A 98 14.25 4.94 6.06
CA GLU A 98 13.41 5.38 4.96
C GLU A 98 11.91 5.18 5.27
N GLY A 99 11.10 6.06 4.71
CA GLY A 99 9.65 6.06 4.85
C GLY A 99 9.13 6.94 5.97
N THR A 100 8.20 7.81 5.60
CA THR A 100 7.49 8.72 6.51
C THR A 100 6.57 7.96 7.47
N ALA A 101 6.15 8.60 8.55
CA ALA A 101 5.13 8.03 9.45
C ALA A 101 3.84 7.71 8.68
N ALA A 102 3.39 8.62 7.82
CA ALA A 102 2.23 8.42 6.96
C ALA A 102 2.38 7.16 6.09
N GLY A 103 3.53 7.00 5.41
CA GLY A 103 3.79 5.82 4.57
C GLY A 103 3.86 4.50 5.35
N ARG A 104 4.53 4.50 6.52
CA ARG A 104 4.60 3.32 7.41
C ARG A 104 3.22 2.91 7.91
N GLY A 105 2.32 3.88 8.12
CA GLY A 105 0.94 3.66 8.56
C GLY A 105 0.05 2.93 7.56
N PHE A 106 0.41 2.87 6.27
CA PHE A 106 -0.40 2.23 5.21
C PHE A 106 -0.74 0.76 5.48
N ALA A 107 0.06 0.07 6.28
CA ALA A 107 -0.16 -1.34 6.56
C ALA A 107 -1.36 -1.62 7.47
N VAL A 108 -1.86 -0.62 8.18
CA VAL A 108 -3.02 -0.71 9.07
C VAL A 108 -4.21 -0.01 8.42
N SER A 109 -5.41 -0.60 8.55
CA SER A 109 -6.65 0.00 7.99
C SER A 109 -6.88 1.41 8.56
N GLY A 110 -7.23 2.34 7.68
CA GLY A 110 -7.34 3.78 7.95
C GLY A 110 -6.07 4.57 7.65
N GLY A 111 -4.91 3.92 7.58
CA GLY A 111 -3.63 4.59 7.44
C GLY A 111 -3.43 5.28 6.09
N VAL A 112 -3.98 4.71 5.01
CA VAL A 112 -3.90 5.35 3.68
C VAL A 112 -4.80 6.59 3.62
N ALA A 113 -6.03 6.48 4.11
CA ALA A 113 -6.96 7.61 4.13
C ALA A 113 -6.41 8.77 5.00
N GLU A 114 -5.81 8.44 6.14
CA GLU A 114 -5.19 9.44 7.01
C GLU A 114 -4.00 10.14 6.34
N ALA A 115 -3.12 9.38 5.70
CA ALA A 115 -1.98 9.95 4.97
C ALA A 115 -2.41 10.86 3.81
N VAL A 116 -3.45 10.48 3.07
CA VAL A 116 -3.99 11.32 1.99
C VAL A 116 -4.67 12.57 2.56
N ARG A 117 -5.43 12.44 3.65
CA ARG A 117 -6.05 13.58 4.34
C ARG A 117 -4.99 14.58 4.83
N GLU A 118 -3.91 14.07 5.42
CA GLU A 118 -2.79 14.88 5.88
C GLU A 118 -2.12 15.61 4.72
N ALA A 119 -1.82 14.91 3.62
CA ALA A 119 -1.23 15.52 2.44
C ALA A 119 -2.15 16.63 1.85
N ILE A 120 -3.46 16.40 1.79
CA ILE A 120 -4.42 17.42 1.33
C ILE A 120 -4.41 18.64 2.26
N SER A 121 -4.34 18.45 3.58
CA SER A 121 -4.31 19.58 4.52
C SER A 121 -3.02 20.42 4.41
N HIS A 122 -1.92 19.87 3.91
CA HIS A 122 -0.71 20.63 3.61
C HIS A 122 -0.83 21.42 2.29
N ILE A 123 -1.50 20.83 1.28
CA ILE A 123 -1.66 21.44 -0.05
C ILE A 123 -2.75 22.51 -0.01
N ASP A 124 -3.85 22.26 0.69
CA ASP A 124 -5.02 23.11 0.79
C ASP A 124 -5.54 23.10 2.25
N PRO A 125 -4.99 23.96 3.13
CA PRO A 125 -5.31 23.99 4.56
C PRO A 125 -6.78 24.31 4.87
N ASP A 126 -7.47 24.99 3.96
CA ASP A 126 -8.87 25.38 4.14
C ASP A 126 -9.85 24.26 3.75
N ARG A 127 -9.35 23.19 3.15
CA ARG A 127 -10.15 22.07 2.68
C ARG A 127 -10.37 21.01 3.75
N GLU A 128 -11.60 20.93 4.25
CA GLU A 128 -12.00 19.82 5.11
C GLU A 128 -12.21 18.54 4.30
N VAL A 129 -11.47 17.47 4.66
CA VAL A 129 -11.58 16.14 4.03
C VAL A 129 -12.24 15.16 4.97
N LYS A 130 -13.44 14.72 4.61
CA LYS A 130 -14.15 13.65 5.32
C LYS A 130 -13.64 12.30 4.85
N THR A 131 -13.37 11.40 5.77
CA THR A 131 -12.88 10.05 5.45
C THR A 131 -13.85 8.97 5.92
N ALA A 132 -13.91 7.86 5.19
CA ALA A 132 -14.56 6.64 5.66
C ALA A 132 -13.73 5.43 5.22
N CYS A 133 -13.59 4.47 6.13
CA CYS A 133 -12.77 3.28 5.93
C CYS A 133 -13.60 2.02 6.08
N ALA A 134 -13.33 1.01 5.24
CA ALA A 134 -13.92 -0.32 5.36
C ALA A 134 -12.83 -1.39 5.25
N GLN A 135 -12.98 -2.45 6.02
CA GLN A 135 -12.05 -3.57 6.07
C GLN A 135 -12.79 -4.90 5.93
N GLY A 136 -12.19 -5.80 5.14
CA GLY A 136 -12.88 -6.98 4.66
C GLY A 136 -13.76 -6.67 3.43
N LEU A 137 -13.75 -7.56 2.43
CA LEU A 137 -14.45 -7.34 1.16
C LEU A 137 -15.97 -7.14 1.32
N LYS A 138 -16.57 -7.76 2.34
CA LYS A 138 -18.00 -7.60 2.63
C LYS A 138 -18.34 -6.16 3.02
N ASP A 139 -17.59 -5.58 3.93
CA ASP A 139 -17.84 -4.21 4.40
C ASP A 139 -17.41 -3.19 3.36
N CYS A 140 -16.34 -3.45 2.60
CA CYS A 140 -15.97 -2.65 1.43
C CYS A 140 -17.10 -2.61 0.39
N ARG A 141 -17.71 -3.74 0.08
CA ARG A 141 -18.86 -3.81 -0.83
C ARG A 141 -20.05 -3.00 -0.31
N LYS A 142 -20.36 -3.12 0.99
CA LYS A 142 -21.40 -2.32 1.64
C LYS A 142 -21.12 -0.83 1.54
N MET A 143 -19.89 -0.40 1.83
CA MET A 143 -19.47 1.00 1.71
C MET A 143 -19.67 1.51 0.27
N LEU A 144 -19.23 0.77 -0.75
CA LEU A 144 -19.40 1.18 -2.15
C LEU A 144 -20.87 1.20 -2.56
N THR A 145 -21.70 0.28 -2.07
CA THR A 145 -23.16 0.32 -2.30
C THR A 145 -23.78 1.59 -1.73
N LEU A 146 -23.38 2.00 -0.55
CA LEU A 146 -23.86 3.24 0.07
C LEU A 146 -23.33 4.49 -0.65
N ALA A 147 -22.05 4.44 -1.13
CA ALA A 147 -21.48 5.52 -1.93
C ALA A 147 -22.25 5.71 -3.25
N LYS A 148 -22.60 4.60 -3.93
CA LYS A 148 -23.47 4.64 -5.12
C LYS A 148 -24.83 5.29 -4.84
N ALA A 149 -25.34 5.16 -3.63
CA ALA A 149 -26.59 5.78 -3.19
C ALA A 149 -26.41 7.25 -2.70
N GLY A 150 -25.24 7.85 -2.89
CA GLY A 150 -24.95 9.25 -2.52
C GLY A 150 -24.60 9.48 -1.03
N LYS A 151 -24.50 8.42 -0.21
CA LYS A 151 -24.25 8.59 1.23
C LYS A 151 -22.88 9.17 1.55
N TYR A 152 -21.90 8.97 0.66
CA TYR A 152 -20.52 9.37 0.87
C TYR A 152 -20.05 10.43 -0.13
N ASP A 153 -20.95 11.29 -0.61
CA ASP A 153 -20.58 12.38 -1.51
C ASP A 153 -19.57 13.31 -0.83
N GLY A 154 -18.47 13.58 -1.51
CA GLY A 154 -17.35 14.38 -0.98
C GLY A 154 -16.44 13.68 0.04
N TYR A 155 -16.61 12.37 0.24
CA TYR A 155 -15.73 11.60 1.13
C TYR A 155 -14.54 10.99 0.38
N LEU A 156 -13.40 10.95 1.05
CA LEU A 156 -12.29 10.05 0.71
C LEU A 156 -12.57 8.67 1.30
N LEU A 157 -12.69 7.66 0.44
CA LEU A 157 -12.98 6.29 0.86
C LEU A 157 -11.73 5.41 0.82
N GLU A 158 -11.47 4.69 1.91
CA GLU A 158 -10.46 3.63 1.95
C GLU A 158 -11.13 2.27 2.06
N GLY A 159 -10.71 1.32 1.22
CA GLY A 159 -11.11 -0.07 1.33
C GLY A 159 -9.91 -1.00 1.41
N MET A 160 -9.87 -1.85 2.45
CA MET A 160 -8.88 -2.90 2.62
C MET A 160 -9.54 -4.28 2.59
N ALA A 161 -9.06 -5.18 1.71
CA ALA A 161 -9.65 -6.52 1.59
C ALA A 161 -9.45 -7.38 2.84
N CYS A 162 -8.37 -7.16 3.57
CA CYS A 162 -8.05 -7.88 4.80
C CYS A 162 -8.57 -7.13 6.04
N PRO A 163 -9.23 -7.81 6.99
CA PRO A 163 -9.63 -7.19 8.27
C PRO A 163 -8.40 -6.73 9.07
N GLY A 164 -8.33 -5.44 9.40
CA GLY A 164 -7.16 -4.84 10.06
C GLY A 164 -6.16 -4.18 9.10
N GLY A 165 -6.31 -4.40 7.79
CA GLY A 165 -5.39 -3.91 6.76
C GLY A 165 -4.37 -4.95 6.31
N CYS A 166 -3.24 -4.52 5.74
CA CYS A 166 -2.21 -5.42 5.23
C CYS A 166 -1.56 -6.29 6.33
N VAL A 167 -1.58 -5.84 7.58
CA VAL A 167 -1.12 -6.63 8.75
C VAL A 167 -1.88 -7.95 8.94
N ALA A 168 -3.03 -8.13 8.27
CA ALA A 168 -3.83 -9.35 8.26
C ALA A 168 -3.76 -10.08 6.91
N GLY A 169 -2.78 -9.78 6.07
CA GLY A 169 -2.59 -10.44 4.78
C GLY A 169 -2.33 -11.95 4.92
N ALA A 170 -2.64 -12.70 3.86
CA ALA A 170 -2.58 -14.17 3.88
C ALA A 170 -1.17 -14.75 4.13
N GLY A 171 -0.11 -13.96 3.91
CA GLY A 171 1.28 -14.38 4.12
C GLY A 171 1.92 -13.77 5.36
N THR A 172 1.14 -13.36 6.38
CA THR A 172 1.67 -12.83 7.64
C THR A 172 2.07 -13.97 8.60
N LEU A 173 2.96 -13.63 9.54
CA LEU A 173 3.50 -14.57 10.54
C LEU A 173 3.03 -14.27 11.96
N LEU A 174 2.32 -13.17 12.17
CA LEU A 174 1.92 -12.70 13.50
C LEU A 174 0.41 -12.50 13.59
N PRO A 175 -0.18 -12.63 14.81
CA PRO A 175 -1.55 -12.19 15.06
C PRO A 175 -1.74 -10.71 14.72
N ILE A 176 -2.92 -10.36 14.21
CA ILE A 176 -3.25 -9.04 13.65
C ILE A 176 -2.96 -7.92 14.65
N GLU A 177 -3.43 -8.04 15.88
CA GLU A 177 -3.26 -7.02 16.93
C GLU A 177 -1.79 -6.78 17.26
N LYS A 178 -1.01 -7.87 17.32
CA LYS A 178 0.43 -7.80 17.58
C LYS A 178 1.16 -7.13 16.42
N ALA A 179 0.86 -7.52 15.18
CA ALA A 179 1.43 -6.91 13.98
C ALA A 179 1.07 -5.42 13.88
N ALA A 180 -0.19 -5.07 14.12
CA ALA A 180 -0.65 -3.69 14.12
C ALA A 180 0.03 -2.82 15.21
N ALA A 181 0.26 -3.38 16.40
CA ALA A 181 0.98 -2.68 17.47
C ALA A 181 2.45 -2.42 17.08
N ILE A 182 3.12 -3.40 16.47
CA ILE A 182 4.49 -3.25 15.96
C ILE A 182 4.56 -2.16 14.88
N VAL A 183 3.62 -2.18 13.92
CA VAL A 183 3.56 -1.17 12.86
C VAL A 183 3.33 0.23 13.45
N ARG A 184 2.42 0.39 14.42
CA ARG A 184 2.22 1.68 15.10
C ARG A 184 3.48 2.19 15.79
N ASN A 185 4.20 1.31 16.49
CA ASN A 185 5.48 1.68 17.12
C ASN A 185 6.52 2.08 16.07
N TYR A 186 6.60 1.36 14.95
CA TYR A 186 7.50 1.68 13.85
C TYR A 186 7.13 3.02 13.18
N THR A 187 5.84 3.29 13.02
CA THR A 187 5.30 4.57 12.53
C THR A 187 5.72 5.73 13.44
N ALA A 188 5.60 5.57 14.76
CA ALA A 188 5.97 6.59 15.73
C ALA A 188 7.48 6.95 15.70
N GLN A 189 8.33 6.02 15.27
CA GLN A 189 9.79 6.19 15.17
C GLN A 189 10.24 6.89 13.87
N ALA A 190 9.33 7.20 12.93
CA ALA A 190 9.70 7.89 11.71
C ALA A 190 10.18 9.31 12.00
N GLU A 191 11.30 9.70 11.38
CA GLU A 191 11.85 11.06 11.47
C GLU A 191 10.92 12.03 10.72
N GLU A 192 10.61 11.72 9.46
CA GLU A 192 9.67 12.46 8.62
C GLU A 192 8.23 11.99 8.90
N LYS A 193 7.29 12.92 8.97
CA LYS A 193 5.89 12.59 9.30
C LYS A 193 5.02 12.47 8.07
N SER A 194 5.06 13.45 7.19
CA SER A 194 4.21 13.57 6.02
C SER A 194 4.94 13.20 4.71
N ALA A 195 4.17 12.82 3.71
CA ALA A 195 4.67 12.61 2.35
C ALA A 195 5.24 13.89 1.73
N THR A 196 4.78 15.06 2.17
CA THR A 196 5.25 16.39 1.71
C THR A 196 6.59 16.81 2.31
N GLU A 197 7.12 16.05 3.29
CA GLU A 197 8.41 16.31 3.94
C GLU A 197 9.54 15.46 3.36
N THR A 198 9.23 14.55 2.45
CA THR A 198 10.20 13.58 1.95
C THR A 198 10.97 14.08 0.73
N LYS A 199 12.24 13.68 0.64
CA LYS A 199 13.08 13.86 -0.57
C LYS A 199 12.50 13.19 -1.83
N TYR A 200 11.56 12.28 -1.68
CA TYR A 200 10.92 11.54 -2.77
C TYR A 200 9.79 12.33 -3.45
N GLU A 201 9.48 13.54 -3.01
CA GLU A 201 8.53 14.43 -3.73
C GLU A 201 8.93 14.59 -5.20
N ALA A 202 10.22 14.66 -5.48
CA ALA A 202 10.76 14.73 -6.86
C ALA A 202 10.42 13.51 -7.73
N THR A 203 9.89 12.42 -7.16
CA THR A 203 9.45 11.22 -7.91
C THR A 203 8.00 11.32 -8.39
N LEU A 204 7.26 12.36 -8.04
CA LEU A 204 5.88 12.57 -8.48
C LEU A 204 5.69 12.50 -10.01
N PRO A 205 6.60 13.00 -10.85
CA PRO A 205 6.48 12.84 -12.30
C PRO A 205 6.38 11.39 -12.77
N LEU A 206 6.97 10.43 -12.02
CA LEU A 206 6.89 9.00 -12.33
C LEU A 206 5.47 8.42 -12.19
N LEU A 207 4.58 9.13 -11.50
CA LEU A 207 3.17 8.74 -11.35
C LEU A 207 2.34 9.10 -12.57
N LEU A 208 2.81 10.04 -13.40
CA LEU A 208 2.05 10.64 -14.50
C LEU A 208 2.34 9.98 -15.86
N GLU A 209 3.39 9.16 -15.94
CA GLU A 209 3.83 8.56 -17.23
C GLU A 209 2.91 7.43 -17.73
N ASP A 210 1.94 6.96 -16.94
CA ASP A 210 1.07 5.82 -17.28
C ASP A 210 -0.30 6.22 -17.87
N GLU A 211 -0.60 7.50 -18.06
CA GLU A 211 -1.87 7.91 -18.68
C GLU A 211 -1.95 7.59 -20.17
N GLU A 212 -0.80 7.40 -20.86
CA GLU A 212 -0.75 7.07 -22.28
C GLU A 212 -0.90 5.57 -22.60
N ASP A 213 -0.70 4.68 -21.63
CA ASP A 213 -0.79 3.22 -21.81
C ASP A 213 -2.13 2.59 -21.35
N ALA A 214 -3.15 3.41 -21.10
CA ALA A 214 -4.45 2.97 -20.56
C ALA A 214 -5.53 2.70 -21.65
N GLU A 215 -5.15 2.50 -22.94
CA GLU A 215 -6.03 2.02 -24.00
C GLU A 215 -6.05 0.49 -24.15
#